data_8b94ee39b65c57cb30b41eff42e600e6
#
_entry.id   8b94ee39b65c57cb30b41eff42e600e6
#
_cell.length_a   1.000
_cell.length_b   1.000
_cell.length_c   1.000
_cell.angle_alpha   90.00
_cell.angle_beta   90.00
_cell.angle_gamma   90.00
#
_symmetry.space_group_name_H-M   'P 1'
#
loop_
_entity.id
_entity.type
_entity.pdbx_description
1 polymer ?
#
loop_
_entity_poly.entity_id
_entity_poly.type
_entity_poly.pdbx_seq_one_letter_code
_entity_poly.pdbx_strand_id
1 'polypeptide(L)'
;MMIAEFVGGILSNSLALLSDAGHMLTDTLALALSFFAMKFADMPATGKKTYGFYRLEILAALLNGVVLVLISLYIIYEAYQRILNPPAVQGALMLIIAVIGLIVNIVGALFLVKHRHSTLNIRSAFLHIIGDAVSSVGVIIGGVVIYYTGWFLIDPMLSILIALGIIAGSYGLVIESVNILLESAPSHISIDAVAAEIAAVKGVREAYHVHVWTITSGVYALSAHVIVNDMPVSGSRELLEAIQHRLAERFKILHSTIQFECERCVENGICPLPADIKNNR
;
A
#
# COMPACT_ATOMS: atom_id res chain seq x y z
N MET A 1 21.50 -5.32 9.43
CA MET A 1 21.80 -6.15 8.25
C MET A 1 22.01 -5.27 7.01
N MET A 2 21.10 -4.41 6.65
CA MET A 2 21.17 -3.47 5.51
C MET A 2 22.56 -2.83 5.28
N ILE A 3 23.18 -2.23 6.33
CA ILE A 3 24.50 -1.58 6.21
C ILE A 3 25.58 -2.61 5.83
N ALA A 4 25.53 -3.81 6.40
CA ALA A 4 26.48 -4.86 6.10
C ALA A 4 26.36 -5.34 4.64
N GLU A 5 25.14 -5.49 4.12
CA GLU A 5 24.86 -5.85 2.73
C GLU A 5 25.24 -4.74 1.76
N PHE A 6 24.97 -3.48 2.12
CA PHE A 6 25.37 -2.34 1.30
C PHE A 6 26.89 -2.23 1.17
N VAL A 7 27.60 -2.24 2.31
CA VAL A 7 29.08 -2.20 2.31
C VAL A 7 29.66 -3.43 1.62
N GLY A 8 29.09 -4.60 1.92
CA GLY A 8 29.52 -5.84 1.33
C GLY A 8 29.26 -5.93 -0.17
N GLY A 9 28.13 -5.42 -0.63
CA GLY A 9 27.81 -5.31 -2.05
C GLY A 9 28.82 -4.45 -2.82
N ILE A 10 29.21 -3.31 -2.24
CA ILE A 10 30.26 -2.45 -2.81
C ILE A 10 31.59 -3.16 -2.81
N LEU A 11 32.02 -3.75 -1.69
CA LEU A 11 33.31 -4.41 -1.56
C LEU A 11 33.44 -5.68 -2.41
N SER A 12 32.36 -6.46 -2.52
CA SER A 12 32.32 -7.66 -3.37
C SER A 12 32.04 -7.36 -4.84
N ASN A 13 31.66 -6.11 -5.17
CA ASN A 13 31.15 -5.70 -6.47
C ASN A 13 29.90 -6.50 -6.90
N SER A 14 29.07 -6.96 -5.94
CA SER A 14 27.84 -7.71 -6.18
C SER A 14 26.65 -6.78 -6.29
N LEU A 15 25.98 -6.80 -7.44
CA LEU A 15 24.73 -6.04 -7.65
C LEU A 15 23.55 -6.70 -6.92
N ALA A 16 23.58 -8.03 -6.76
CA ALA A 16 22.52 -8.75 -6.03
C ALA A 16 22.50 -8.36 -4.55
N LEU A 17 23.66 -8.23 -3.88
CA LEU A 17 23.73 -7.71 -2.51
C LEU A 17 23.30 -6.25 -2.41
N LEU A 18 23.66 -5.41 -3.39
CA LEU A 18 23.22 -4.01 -3.42
C LEU A 18 21.72 -3.89 -3.64
N SER A 19 21.12 -4.77 -4.43
CA SER A 19 19.68 -4.84 -4.65
C SER A 19 18.93 -5.18 -3.36
N ASP A 20 19.41 -6.17 -2.62
CA ASP A 20 18.85 -6.60 -1.34
C ASP A 20 18.99 -5.49 -0.28
N ALA A 21 20.16 -4.87 -0.17
CA ALA A 21 20.38 -3.72 0.71
C ALA A 21 19.48 -2.51 0.36
N GLY A 22 19.27 -2.25 -0.92
CA GLY A 22 18.38 -1.19 -1.41
C GLY A 22 16.92 -1.44 -1.01
N HIS A 23 16.45 -2.69 -1.09
CA HIS A 23 15.13 -3.09 -0.61
C HIS A 23 14.99 -2.84 0.89
N MET A 24 15.91 -3.35 1.70
CA MET A 24 15.90 -3.13 3.16
C MET A 24 15.99 -1.65 3.57
N LEU A 25 16.71 -0.83 2.80
CA LEU A 25 16.77 0.62 3.05
C LEU A 25 15.40 1.27 2.85
N THR A 26 14.72 0.94 1.77
CA THR A 26 13.40 1.50 1.47
C THR A 26 12.35 1.05 2.47
N ASP A 27 12.41 -0.19 2.97
CA ASP A 27 11.51 -0.67 4.03
C ASP A 27 11.72 0.08 5.35
N THR A 28 12.99 0.32 5.70
CA THR A 28 13.33 1.12 6.88
C THR A 28 12.81 2.56 6.74
N LEU A 29 12.96 3.17 5.55
CA LEU A 29 12.42 4.49 5.26
C LEU A 29 10.89 4.50 5.26
N ALA A 30 10.24 3.46 4.74
CA ALA A 30 8.79 3.32 4.78
C ALA A 30 8.25 3.30 6.22
N LEU A 31 8.89 2.52 7.10
CA LEU A 31 8.53 2.49 8.52
C LEU A 31 8.71 3.86 9.19
N ALA A 32 9.81 4.55 8.91
CA ALA A 32 10.06 5.89 9.42
C ALA A 32 9.01 6.90 8.90
N LEU A 33 8.72 6.89 7.60
CA LEU A 33 7.69 7.75 6.99
C LEU A 33 6.30 7.47 7.57
N SER A 34 5.94 6.19 7.74
CA SER A 34 4.67 5.79 8.36
C SER A 34 4.57 6.27 9.81
N PHE A 35 5.65 6.16 10.59
CA PHE A 35 5.69 6.68 11.95
C PHE A 35 5.48 8.20 12.00
N PHE A 36 6.16 8.95 11.15
CA PHE A 36 5.96 10.40 11.06
C PHE A 36 4.56 10.75 10.57
N ALA A 37 4.04 10.04 9.56
CA ALA A 37 2.70 10.26 9.04
C ALA A 37 1.62 10.04 10.11
N MET A 38 1.73 8.97 10.92
CA MET A 38 0.83 8.75 12.08
C MET A 38 0.91 9.90 13.07
N LYS A 39 2.12 10.37 13.42
CA LYS A 39 2.29 11.50 14.33
C LYS A 39 1.71 12.80 13.79
N PHE A 40 1.75 13.02 12.47
CA PHE A 40 1.11 14.16 11.83
C PHE A 40 -0.40 13.98 11.70
N ALA A 41 -0.91 12.75 11.56
CA ALA A 41 -2.34 12.47 11.53
C ALA A 41 -3.04 12.84 12.84
N ASP A 42 -2.34 12.78 13.97
CA ASP A 42 -2.84 13.20 15.29
C ASP A 42 -3.00 14.74 15.42
N MET A 43 -2.47 15.52 14.46
CA MET A 43 -2.63 16.97 14.48
C MET A 43 -4.09 17.35 14.18
N PRO A 44 -4.62 18.36 14.89
CA PRO A 44 -6.00 18.80 14.69
C PRO A 44 -6.23 19.32 13.26
N ALA A 45 -7.42 19.12 12.76
CA ALA A 45 -7.85 19.72 11.50
C ALA A 45 -7.72 21.25 11.55
N THR A 46 -7.38 21.85 10.41
CA THR A 46 -7.23 23.29 10.27
C THR A 46 -8.25 23.83 9.27
N GLY A 47 -8.48 25.14 9.23
CA GLY A 47 -9.40 25.74 8.27
C GLY A 47 -9.05 25.49 6.79
N LYS A 48 -7.79 25.14 6.48
CA LYS A 48 -7.35 24.76 5.13
C LYS A 48 -7.32 23.25 4.90
N LYS A 49 -7.22 22.44 5.95
CA LYS A 49 -7.18 20.96 5.90
C LYS A 49 -8.27 20.43 6.82
N THR A 50 -9.47 20.43 6.32
CA THR A 50 -10.69 20.14 7.10
C THR A 50 -10.76 18.68 7.57
N TYR A 51 -10.22 17.75 6.82
CA TYR A 51 -10.01 16.35 7.21
C TYR A 51 -8.69 16.12 7.95
N GLY A 52 -7.93 17.19 8.34
CA GLY A 52 -6.64 17.04 8.98
C GLY A 52 -5.54 16.58 8.04
N PHE A 53 -4.61 15.77 8.56
CA PHE A 53 -3.40 15.35 7.85
C PHE A 53 -3.39 13.85 7.53
N TYR A 54 -4.52 13.16 7.63
CA TYR A 54 -4.62 11.71 7.42
C TYR A 54 -4.05 11.23 6.08
N ARG A 55 -4.23 12.01 5.00
CA ARG A 55 -3.70 11.65 3.66
C ARG A 55 -2.17 11.71 3.55
N LEU A 56 -1.44 12.23 4.56
CA LEU A 56 0.02 12.16 4.57
C LEU A 56 0.54 10.72 4.65
N GLU A 57 -0.19 9.83 5.33
CA GLU A 57 0.12 8.39 5.36
C GLU A 57 0.09 7.80 3.94
N ILE A 58 -0.94 8.13 3.17
CA ILE A 58 -1.11 7.63 1.80
C ILE A 58 -0.04 8.21 0.87
N LEU A 59 0.29 9.49 1.01
CA LEU A 59 1.37 10.13 0.25
C LEU A 59 2.74 9.52 0.59
N ALA A 60 2.99 9.20 1.85
CA ALA A 60 4.22 8.54 2.29
C ALA A 60 4.32 7.13 1.67
N ALA A 61 3.23 6.35 1.70
CA ALA A 61 3.16 5.02 1.10
C ALA A 61 3.37 5.08 -0.43
N LEU A 62 2.73 6.04 -1.11
CA LEU A 62 2.92 6.26 -2.54
C LEU A 62 4.37 6.61 -2.87
N LEU A 63 4.96 7.56 -2.13
CA LEU A 63 6.35 7.96 -2.33
C LEU A 63 7.30 6.77 -2.17
N ASN A 64 7.11 5.97 -1.11
CA ASN A 64 7.90 4.76 -0.88
C ASN A 64 7.78 3.77 -2.04
N GLY A 65 6.55 3.47 -2.48
CA GLY A 65 6.32 2.56 -3.61
C GLY A 65 6.96 3.06 -4.92
N VAL A 66 6.87 4.35 -5.21
CA VAL A 66 7.51 4.96 -6.40
C VAL A 66 9.03 4.89 -6.31
N VAL A 67 9.63 5.18 -5.15
CA VAL A 67 11.09 5.08 -4.93
C VAL A 67 11.57 3.64 -5.11
N LEU A 68 10.84 2.64 -4.59
CA LEU A 68 11.13 1.21 -4.81
C LEU A 68 11.15 0.85 -6.30
N VAL A 69 10.16 1.29 -7.06
CA VAL A 69 10.10 1.05 -8.51
C VAL A 69 11.27 1.71 -9.22
N LEU A 70 11.61 2.96 -8.89
CA LEU A 70 12.73 3.68 -9.52
C LEU A 70 14.08 3.02 -9.23
N ILE A 71 14.32 2.61 -7.97
CA ILE A 71 15.54 1.87 -7.59
C ILE A 71 15.60 0.54 -8.34
N SER A 72 14.50 -0.19 -8.43
CA SER A 72 14.45 -1.48 -9.14
C SER A 72 14.73 -1.31 -10.65
N LEU A 73 14.19 -0.27 -11.27
CA LEU A 73 14.47 0.04 -12.68
C LEU A 73 15.94 0.40 -12.89
N TYR A 74 16.55 1.14 -11.95
CA TYR A 74 17.98 1.43 -11.99
C TYR A 74 18.81 0.15 -11.84
N ILE A 75 18.45 -0.77 -10.93
CA ILE A 75 19.11 -2.07 -10.76
C ILE A 75 19.03 -2.90 -12.05
N ILE A 76 17.87 -2.94 -12.70
CA ILE A 76 17.69 -3.66 -13.98
C ILE A 76 18.58 -3.03 -15.07
N TYR A 77 18.66 -1.71 -15.14
CA TYR A 77 19.55 -1.02 -16.08
C TYR A 77 21.03 -1.36 -15.82
N GLU A 78 21.46 -1.28 -14.57
CA GLU A 78 22.84 -1.62 -14.19
C GLU A 78 23.15 -3.12 -14.45
N ALA A 79 22.20 -4.00 -14.14
CA ALA A 79 22.31 -5.42 -14.44
C ALA A 79 22.48 -5.68 -15.95
N TYR A 80 21.70 -4.97 -16.78
CA TYR A 80 21.85 -5.05 -18.22
C TYR A 80 23.27 -4.64 -18.69
N GLN A 81 23.83 -3.56 -18.14
CA GLN A 81 25.19 -3.12 -18.46
C GLN A 81 26.23 -4.17 -18.03
N ARG A 82 26.03 -4.81 -16.87
CA ARG A 82 26.90 -5.87 -16.37
C ARG A 82 26.77 -7.19 -17.13
N ILE A 83 25.64 -7.45 -17.78
CA ILE A 83 25.50 -8.59 -18.71
C ILE A 83 26.35 -8.37 -19.96
N LEU A 84 26.40 -7.15 -20.48
CA LEU A 84 27.20 -6.82 -21.65
C LEU A 84 28.71 -6.82 -21.34
N ASN A 85 29.11 -6.35 -20.16
CA ASN A 85 30.48 -6.24 -19.72
C ASN A 85 30.59 -6.76 -18.27
N PRO A 86 30.67 -8.10 -18.06
CA PRO A 86 30.61 -8.67 -16.71
C PRO A 86 31.84 -8.26 -15.88
N PRO A 87 31.65 -7.50 -14.78
CA PRO A 87 32.76 -7.21 -13.88
C PRO A 87 33.07 -8.41 -13.02
N ALA A 88 34.30 -8.46 -12.51
CA ALA A 88 34.68 -9.47 -11.55
C ALA A 88 33.97 -9.24 -10.21
N VAL A 89 33.31 -10.27 -9.69
CA VAL A 89 32.59 -10.28 -8.40
C VAL A 89 33.37 -11.17 -7.42
N GLN A 90 33.57 -10.69 -6.19
CA GLN A 90 34.23 -11.47 -5.13
C GLN A 90 33.24 -12.45 -4.49
N GLY A 91 33.06 -13.63 -5.11
CA GLY A 91 32.08 -14.63 -4.69
C GLY A 91 32.21 -15.05 -3.22
N ALA A 92 33.47 -15.18 -2.70
CA ALA A 92 33.65 -15.52 -1.29
C ALA A 92 33.12 -14.47 -0.31
N LEU A 93 33.38 -13.21 -0.58
CA LEU A 93 32.84 -12.09 0.26
C LEU A 93 31.33 -11.99 0.16
N MET A 94 30.79 -12.06 -1.07
CA MET A 94 29.36 -12.11 -1.33
C MET A 94 28.68 -13.24 -0.53
N LEU A 95 29.28 -14.45 -0.54
CA LEU A 95 28.76 -15.60 0.17
C LEU A 95 28.73 -15.40 1.70
N ILE A 96 29.84 -14.89 2.27
CA ILE A 96 29.91 -14.65 3.72
C ILE A 96 28.80 -13.71 4.17
N ILE A 97 28.61 -12.60 3.45
CA ILE A 97 27.63 -11.59 3.81
C ILE A 97 26.20 -12.12 3.65
N ALA A 98 25.92 -12.83 2.55
CA ALA A 98 24.60 -13.42 2.33
C ALA A 98 24.26 -14.50 3.38
N VAL A 99 25.23 -15.30 3.83
CA VAL A 99 25.04 -16.28 4.92
C VAL A 99 24.72 -15.57 6.24
N ILE A 100 25.42 -14.49 6.57
CA ILE A 100 25.12 -13.69 7.77
C ILE A 100 23.69 -13.12 7.66
N GLY A 101 23.30 -12.59 6.49
CA GLY A 101 21.93 -12.09 6.22
C GLY A 101 20.88 -13.17 6.46
N LEU A 102 21.09 -14.34 5.88
CA LEU A 102 20.17 -15.46 6.06
C LEU A 102 20.03 -15.87 7.53
N ILE A 103 21.13 -15.93 8.29
CA ILE A 103 21.09 -16.27 9.73
C ILE A 103 20.26 -15.23 10.49
N VAL A 104 20.45 -13.93 10.23
CA VAL A 104 19.69 -12.86 10.87
C VAL A 104 18.21 -12.98 10.53
N ASN A 105 17.85 -13.24 9.28
CA ASN A 105 16.48 -13.44 8.83
C ASN A 105 15.84 -14.67 9.46
N ILE A 106 16.56 -15.80 9.54
CA ILE A 106 16.06 -17.01 10.23
C ILE A 106 15.82 -16.75 11.71
N VAL A 107 16.74 -16.07 12.41
CA VAL A 107 16.56 -15.72 13.81
C VAL A 107 15.34 -14.82 13.98
N GLY A 108 15.18 -13.80 13.16
CA GLY A 108 14.01 -12.93 13.16
C GLY A 108 12.70 -13.71 12.93
N ALA A 109 12.67 -14.61 11.94
CA ALA A 109 11.52 -15.47 11.67
C ALA A 109 11.16 -16.37 12.87
N LEU A 110 12.16 -16.95 13.53
CA LEU A 110 11.96 -17.80 14.71
C LEU A 110 11.35 -17.03 15.90
N PHE A 111 11.72 -15.76 16.08
CA PHE A 111 11.08 -14.91 17.10
C PHE A 111 9.60 -14.64 16.79
N LEU A 112 9.26 -14.46 15.52
CA LEU A 112 7.89 -14.14 15.12
C LEU A 112 7.01 -15.36 14.92
N VAL A 113 7.57 -16.54 14.69
CA VAL A 113 6.80 -17.76 14.33
C VAL A 113 5.76 -18.14 15.39
N LYS A 114 6.04 -17.93 16.68
CA LYS A 114 5.11 -18.23 17.77
C LYS A 114 3.88 -17.32 17.78
N HIS A 115 4.01 -16.12 17.25
CA HIS A 115 2.99 -15.06 17.27
C HIS A 115 2.38 -14.78 15.90
N ARG A 116 2.76 -15.51 14.83
CA ARG A 116 2.35 -15.27 13.45
C ARG A 116 0.84 -15.28 13.18
N HIS A 117 0.05 -15.85 14.10
CA HIS A 117 -1.41 -15.92 14.01
C HIS A 117 -2.12 -14.92 14.93
N SER A 118 -1.39 -14.13 15.74
CA SER A 118 -2.00 -13.25 16.74
C SER A 118 -2.58 -11.97 16.13
N THR A 119 -1.89 -11.36 15.17
CA THR A 119 -2.35 -10.13 14.48
C THR A 119 -1.93 -10.13 13.01
N LEU A 120 -2.67 -9.39 12.17
CA LEU A 120 -2.33 -9.23 10.75
C LEU A 120 -0.94 -8.61 10.56
N ASN A 121 -0.56 -7.66 11.43
CA ASN A 121 0.75 -7.01 11.37
C ASN A 121 1.90 -8.00 11.61
N ILE A 122 1.77 -8.89 12.60
CA ILE A 122 2.81 -9.90 12.87
C ILE A 122 2.89 -10.91 11.74
N ARG A 123 1.75 -11.29 11.15
CA ARG A 123 1.72 -12.16 9.97
C ARG A 123 2.42 -11.52 8.77
N SER A 124 2.16 -10.24 8.50
CA SER A 124 2.80 -9.50 7.41
C SER A 124 4.31 -9.39 7.62
N ALA A 125 4.75 -9.00 8.83
CA ALA A 125 6.18 -8.95 9.18
C ALA A 125 6.87 -10.32 9.05
N PHE A 126 6.21 -11.41 9.45
CA PHE A 126 6.73 -12.77 9.28
C PHE A 126 6.91 -13.13 7.80
N LEU A 127 5.91 -12.85 6.95
CA LEU A 127 5.98 -13.13 5.51
C LEU A 127 7.08 -12.29 4.82
N HIS A 128 7.28 -11.05 5.26
CA HIS A 128 8.34 -10.18 4.78
C HIS A 128 9.72 -10.78 5.08
N ILE A 129 10.00 -11.15 6.34
CA ILE A 129 11.27 -11.79 6.72
C ILE A 129 11.51 -13.11 5.98
N ILE A 130 10.46 -13.88 5.68
CA ILE A 130 10.59 -15.08 4.84
C ILE A 130 10.97 -14.70 3.40
N GLY A 131 10.41 -13.62 2.85
CA GLY A 131 10.81 -13.08 1.54
C GLY A 131 12.28 -12.72 1.49
N ASP A 132 12.79 -12.02 2.52
CA ASP A 132 14.20 -11.64 2.63
C ASP A 132 15.10 -12.88 2.79
N ALA A 133 14.66 -13.89 3.54
CA ALA A 133 15.40 -15.15 3.64
C ALA A 133 15.49 -15.89 2.30
N VAL A 134 14.41 -15.87 1.50
CA VAL A 134 14.41 -16.46 0.13
C VAL A 134 15.37 -15.70 -0.79
N SER A 135 15.37 -14.36 -0.74
CA SER A 135 16.33 -13.51 -1.46
C SER A 135 17.78 -13.87 -1.08
N SER A 136 18.08 -13.92 0.23
CA SER A 136 19.40 -14.29 0.75
C SER A 136 19.85 -15.67 0.27
N VAL A 137 18.94 -16.67 0.22
CA VAL A 137 19.24 -18.00 -0.34
C VAL A 137 19.62 -17.90 -1.82
N GLY A 138 18.91 -17.10 -2.61
CA GLY A 138 19.24 -16.84 -4.01
C GLY A 138 20.65 -16.25 -4.17
N VAL A 139 20.99 -15.25 -3.33
CA VAL A 139 22.32 -14.61 -3.31
C VAL A 139 23.42 -15.61 -2.90
N ILE A 140 23.15 -16.51 -1.94
CA ILE A 140 24.09 -17.58 -1.54
C ILE A 140 24.35 -18.53 -2.71
N ILE A 141 23.30 -18.98 -3.40
CA ILE A 141 23.45 -19.85 -4.58
C ILE A 141 24.32 -19.16 -5.63
N GLY A 142 24.05 -17.88 -5.92
CA GLY A 142 24.86 -17.08 -6.84
C GLY A 142 26.32 -16.98 -6.40
N GLY A 143 26.57 -16.68 -5.13
CA GLY A 143 27.91 -16.61 -4.55
C GLY A 143 28.68 -17.93 -4.66
N VAL A 144 28.02 -19.07 -4.40
CA VAL A 144 28.58 -20.41 -4.58
C VAL A 144 28.96 -20.66 -6.05
N VAL A 145 28.06 -20.38 -6.98
CA VAL A 145 28.32 -20.53 -8.42
C VAL A 145 29.51 -19.69 -8.84
N ILE A 146 29.54 -18.39 -8.47
CA ILE A 146 30.64 -17.49 -8.79
C ILE A 146 31.99 -18.04 -8.21
N TYR A 147 31.95 -18.45 -6.95
CA TYR A 147 33.14 -18.92 -6.26
C TYR A 147 33.80 -20.15 -6.94
N TYR A 148 32.98 -21.13 -7.37
CA TYR A 148 33.50 -22.38 -7.96
C TYR A 148 33.71 -22.32 -9.48
N THR A 149 32.91 -21.52 -10.20
CA THR A 149 32.91 -21.52 -11.67
C THR A 149 33.46 -20.24 -12.29
N GLY A 150 33.56 -19.14 -11.53
CA GLY A 150 33.89 -17.82 -12.08
C GLY A 150 32.83 -17.26 -13.02
N TRP A 151 31.59 -17.81 -13.01
CA TRP A 151 30.51 -17.35 -13.87
C TRP A 151 29.83 -16.11 -13.31
N PHE A 152 30.41 -14.92 -13.58
CA PHE A 152 29.93 -13.64 -13.01
C PHE A 152 28.56 -13.19 -13.51
N LEU A 153 28.03 -13.74 -14.61
CA LEU A 153 26.72 -13.38 -15.14
C LEU A 153 25.55 -13.74 -14.18
N ILE A 154 25.77 -14.66 -13.25
CA ILE A 154 24.73 -15.06 -12.29
C ILE A 154 24.32 -13.90 -11.38
N ASP A 155 25.24 -12.99 -11.01
CA ASP A 155 24.97 -11.84 -10.15
C ASP A 155 23.96 -10.86 -10.78
N PRO A 156 24.15 -10.32 -11.99
CA PRO A 156 23.15 -9.46 -12.62
C PRO A 156 21.85 -10.19 -12.94
N MET A 157 21.86 -11.50 -13.22
CA MET A 157 20.63 -12.27 -13.42
C MET A 157 19.80 -12.36 -12.13
N LEU A 158 20.45 -12.62 -11.00
CA LEU A 158 19.79 -12.61 -9.68
C LEU A 158 19.28 -11.20 -9.32
N SER A 159 20.08 -10.17 -9.62
CA SER A 159 19.70 -8.78 -9.39
C SER A 159 18.40 -8.40 -10.14
N ILE A 160 18.28 -8.83 -11.41
CA ILE A 160 17.06 -8.63 -12.19
C ILE A 160 15.86 -9.36 -11.53
N LEU A 161 16.08 -10.61 -11.11
CA LEU A 161 15.02 -11.39 -10.46
C LEU A 161 14.53 -10.73 -9.17
N ILE A 162 15.44 -10.26 -8.31
CA ILE A 162 15.15 -9.52 -7.09
C ILE A 162 14.41 -8.23 -7.43
N ALA A 163 14.90 -7.43 -8.38
CA ALA A 163 14.29 -6.17 -8.79
C ALA A 163 12.86 -6.37 -9.33
N LEU A 164 12.62 -7.41 -10.12
CA LEU A 164 11.27 -7.75 -10.59
C LEU A 164 10.34 -8.15 -9.43
N GLY A 165 10.85 -8.87 -8.45
CA GLY A 165 10.12 -9.20 -7.22
C GLY A 165 9.73 -7.94 -6.43
N ILE A 166 10.65 -6.98 -6.30
CA ILE A 166 10.39 -5.69 -5.63
C ILE A 166 9.32 -4.89 -6.39
N ILE A 167 9.41 -4.80 -7.73
CA ILE A 167 8.40 -4.11 -8.56
C ILE A 167 7.02 -4.76 -8.36
N ALA A 168 6.94 -6.10 -8.41
CA ALA A 168 5.68 -6.82 -8.23
C ALA A 168 5.06 -6.57 -6.84
N GLY A 169 5.88 -6.57 -5.77
CA GLY A 169 5.43 -6.25 -4.42
C GLY A 169 4.97 -4.80 -4.25
N SER A 170 5.67 -3.85 -4.89
CA SER A 170 5.37 -2.42 -4.79
C SER A 170 4.16 -2.00 -5.63
N TYR A 171 3.82 -2.74 -6.69
CA TYR A 171 2.75 -2.39 -7.63
C TYR A 171 1.40 -2.21 -6.93
N GLY A 172 1.02 -3.16 -6.08
CA GLY A 172 -0.23 -3.10 -5.32
C GLY A 172 -0.32 -1.85 -4.44
N LEU A 173 0.77 -1.54 -3.72
CA LEU A 173 0.87 -0.38 -2.84
C LEU A 173 0.71 0.94 -3.62
N VAL A 174 1.37 1.06 -4.78
CA VAL A 174 1.27 2.27 -5.62
C VAL A 174 -0.15 2.45 -6.15
N ILE A 175 -0.76 1.40 -6.71
CA ILE A 175 -2.12 1.46 -7.26
C ILE A 175 -3.15 1.78 -6.17
N GLU A 176 -3.05 1.13 -5.00
CA GLU A 176 -3.96 1.39 -3.88
C GLU A 176 -3.83 2.83 -3.39
N SER A 177 -2.60 3.34 -3.22
CA SER A 177 -2.36 4.73 -2.83
C SER A 177 -2.92 5.72 -3.85
N VAL A 178 -2.73 5.48 -5.14
CA VAL A 178 -3.30 6.30 -6.22
C VAL A 178 -4.83 6.28 -6.17
N ASN A 179 -5.45 5.10 -6.02
CA ASN A 179 -6.90 4.96 -5.94
C ASN A 179 -7.46 5.74 -4.74
N ILE A 180 -6.81 5.67 -3.57
CA ILE A 180 -7.24 6.43 -2.38
C ILE A 180 -7.14 7.96 -2.64
N LEU A 181 -6.08 8.43 -3.30
CA LEU A 181 -5.92 9.84 -3.63
C LEU A 181 -6.92 10.31 -4.67
N LEU A 182 -7.34 9.43 -5.59
CA LEU A 182 -8.40 9.66 -6.58
C LEU A 182 -9.82 9.50 -6.01
N GLU A 183 -9.95 9.30 -4.69
CA GLU A 183 -11.24 9.14 -4.01
C GLU A 183 -12.06 7.95 -4.53
N SER A 184 -11.38 6.91 -5.01
CA SER A 184 -12.02 5.68 -5.47
C SER A 184 -12.69 4.94 -4.31
N ALA A 185 -13.75 4.22 -4.63
CA ALA A 185 -14.41 3.34 -3.66
C ALA A 185 -13.44 2.22 -3.21
N PRO A 186 -13.41 1.89 -1.90
CA PRO A 186 -12.61 0.78 -1.40
C PRO A 186 -12.98 -0.54 -2.10
N SER A 187 -12.00 -1.31 -2.54
CA SER A 187 -12.22 -2.53 -3.36
C SER A 187 -13.09 -3.60 -2.68
N HIS A 188 -13.16 -3.58 -1.35
CA HIS A 188 -13.96 -4.53 -0.55
C HIS A 188 -15.36 -4.01 -0.21
N ILE A 189 -15.72 -2.77 -0.59
CA ILE A 189 -17.04 -2.17 -0.37
C ILE A 189 -17.78 -2.06 -1.70
N SER A 190 -18.87 -2.81 -1.85
CA SER A 190 -19.77 -2.67 -2.99
C SER A 190 -20.72 -1.49 -2.78
N ILE A 191 -20.73 -0.55 -3.71
CA ILE A 191 -21.64 0.60 -3.69
C ILE A 191 -23.10 0.16 -3.72
N ASP A 192 -23.43 -0.86 -4.53
CA ASP A 192 -24.79 -1.40 -4.60
C ASP A 192 -25.21 -2.02 -3.26
N ALA A 193 -24.32 -2.70 -2.56
CA ALA A 193 -24.61 -3.25 -1.23
C ALA A 193 -24.82 -2.15 -0.19
N VAL A 194 -24.07 -1.05 -0.27
CA VAL A 194 -24.26 0.14 0.59
C VAL A 194 -25.62 0.78 0.31
N ALA A 195 -25.97 1.00 -0.96
CA ALA A 195 -27.25 1.57 -1.36
C ALA A 195 -28.43 0.70 -0.88
N ALA A 196 -28.32 -0.62 -1.06
CA ALA A 196 -29.33 -1.58 -0.61
C ALA A 196 -29.49 -1.55 0.93
N GLU A 197 -28.39 -1.43 1.68
CA GLU A 197 -28.44 -1.35 3.16
C GLU A 197 -29.09 -0.07 3.65
N ILE A 198 -28.85 1.07 2.99
CA ILE A 198 -29.53 2.33 3.27
C ILE A 198 -31.03 2.20 2.96
N ALA A 199 -31.38 1.65 1.79
CA ALA A 199 -32.77 1.45 1.37
C ALA A 199 -33.55 0.48 2.27
N ALA A 200 -32.86 -0.43 2.96
CA ALA A 200 -33.49 -1.37 3.91
C ALA A 200 -33.91 -0.72 5.24
N VAL A 201 -33.57 0.55 5.49
CA VAL A 201 -34.01 1.28 6.70
C VAL A 201 -35.46 1.69 6.54
N LYS A 202 -36.28 1.39 7.57
CA LYS A 202 -37.71 1.71 7.57
C LYS A 202 -37.89 3.23 7.43
N GLY A 203 -38.63 3.67 6.41
CA GLY A 203 -38.85 5.08 6.09
C GLY A 203 -38.05 5.60 4.91
N VAL A 204 -37.02 4.83 4.46
CA VAL A 204 -36.34 5.10 3.22
C VAL A 204 -37.08 4.45 2.06
N ARG A 205 -37.23 5.19 0.96
CA ARG A 205 -37.81 4.69 -0.29
C ARG A 205 -36.76 4.27 -1.29
N GLU A 206 -35.68 5.03 -1.38
CA GLU A 206 -34.58 4.78 -2.31
C GLU A 206 -33.29 5.47 -1.79
N ALA A 207 -32.13 4.91 -2.11
CA ALA A 207 -30.83 5.56 -1.95
C ALA A 207 -30.13 5.61 -3.31
N TYR A 208 -29.63 6.78 -3.70
CA TYR A 208 -28.97 7.01 -4.97
C TYR A 208 -27.83 8.04 -4.84
N HIS A 209 -27.02 8.27 -5.88
CA HIS A 209 -25.81 9.09 -5.83
C HIS A 209 -24.92 8.72 -4.65
N VAL A 210 -24.74 7.42 -4.43
CA VAL A 210 -23.93 6.91 -3.33
C VAL A 210 -22.45 6.97 -3.75
N HIS A 211 -21.68 7.77 -3.04
CA HIS A 211 -20.23 7.84 -3.17
C HIS A 211 -19.59 7.40 -1.87
N VAL A 212 -18.62 6.51 -1.99
CA VAL A 212 -17.81 6.06 -0.83
C VAL A 212 -16.35 6.24 -1.20
N TRP A 213 -15.56 6.81 -0.31
CA TRP A 213 -14.13 6.98 -0.53
C TRP A 213 -13.34 6.74 0.76
N THR A 214 -12.06 6.49 0.60
CA THR A 214 -11.13 6.31 1.71
C THR A 214 -10.49 7.65 2.06
N ILE A 215 -10.47 8.01 3.34
CA ILE A 215 -9.71 9.17 3.86
C ILE A 215 -8.29 8.73 4.20
N THR A 216 -8.14 7.65 4.97
CA THR A 216 -6.88 6.96 5.30
C THR A 216 -7.19 5.50 5.61
N SER A 217 -6.18 4.69 5.91
CA SER A 217 -6.31 3.26 6.19
C SER A 217 -7.42 2.97 7.22
N GLY A 218 -8.47 2.26 6.80
CA GLY A 218 -9.59 1.89 7.65
C GLY A 218 -10.58 3.01 8.00
N VAL A 219 -10.44 4.21 7.43
CA VAL A 219 -11.35 5.35 7.64
C VAL A 219 -12.05 5.70 6.32
N TYR A 220 -13.35 5.42 6.27
CA TYR A 220 -14.18 5.63 5.08
C TYR A 220 -15.17 6.75 5.29
N ALA A 221 -15.44 7.49 4.22
CA ALA A 221 -16.49 8.50 4.17
C ALA A 221 -17.50 8.15 3.09
N LEU A 222 -18.72 8.67 3.27
CA LEU A 222 -19.85 8.45 2.36
C LEU A 222 -20.61 9.75 2.14
N SER A 223 -21.07 9.97 0.91
CA SER A 223 -22.17 10.87 0.62
C SER A 223 -23.25 10.11 -0.15
N ALA A 224 -24.51 10.40 0.14
CA ALA A 224 -25.65 9.78 -0.53
C ALA A 224 -26.87 10.68 -0.54
N HIS A 225 -27.72 10.53 -1.57
CA HIS A 225 -29.07 11.07 -1.61
C HIS A 225 -30.05 9.97 -1.23
N VAL A 226 -30.99 10.29 -0.36
CA VAL A 226 -31.96 9.33 0.19
C VAL A 226 -33.36 9.89 0.06
N ILE A 227 -34.23 9.18 -0.71
CA ILE A 227 -35.60 9.53 -0.88
C ILE A 227 -36.40 9.01 0.32
N VAL A 228 -37.10 9.91 0.95
CA VAL A 228 -37.97 9.67 2.11
C VAL A 228 -39.38 10.25 1.89
N ASN A 229 -40.32 9.89 2.71
CA ASN A 229 -41.62 10.59 2.72
C ASN A 229 -41.43 11.98 3.32
N ASP A 230 -42.33 12.91 2.96
CA ASP A 230 -42.33 14.26 3.50
C ASP A 230 -42.41 14.22 5.05
N MET A 231 -41.43 14.83 5.67
CA MET A 231 -41.32 14.91 7.12
C MET A 231 -40.59 16.19 7.56
N PRO A 232 -40.86 16.69 8.76
CA PRO A 232 -40.09 17.80 9.30
C PRO A 232 -38.62 17.38 9.53
N VAL A 233 -37.68 18.31 9.37
CA VAL A 233 -36.24 18.05 9.59
C VAL A 233 -35.97 17.45 10.98
N SER A 234 -36.76 17.82 12.00
CA SER A 234 -36.68 17.24 13.34
C SER A 234 -36.95 15.71 13.37
N GLY A 235 -37.81 15.23 12.46
CA GLY A 235 -38.14 13.80 12.34
C GLY A 235 -37.09 12.98 11.59
N SER A 236 -36.21 13.63 10.80
CA SER A 236 -35.18 12.91 10.04
C SER A 236 -34.01 12.40 10.90
N ARG A 237 -33.90 12.86 12.16
CA ARG A 237 -32.81 12.51 13.06
C ARG A 237 -32.73 11.00 13.34
N GLU A 238 -33.86 10.41 13.74
CA GLU A 238 -33.92 8.97 14.06
C GLU A 238 -33.56 8.11 12.83
N LEU A 239 -34.03 8.57 11.66
CA LEU A 239 -33.75 7.90 10.40
C LEU A 239 -32.23 7.98 10.04
N LEU A 240 -31.65 9.17 10.22
CA LEU A 240 -30.20 9.38 10.02
C LEU A 240 -29.37 8.48 10.95
N GLU A 241 -29.69 8.45 12.24
CA GLU A 241 -29.03 7.62 13.24
C GLU A 241 -29.13 6.12 12.89
N ALA A 242 -30.30 5.66 12.42
CA ALA A 242 -30.48 4.28 12.00
C ALA A 242 -29.63 3.91 10.77
N ILE A 243 -29.56 4.81 9.78
CA ILE A 243 -28.72 4.63 8.60
C ILE A 243 -27.23 4.59 9.01
N GLN A 244 -26.81 5.56 9.81
CA GLN A 244 -25.40 5.65 10.26
C GLN A 244 -24.96 4.43 11.06
N HIS A 245 -25.82 3.91 11.93
CA HIS A 245 -25.57 2.70 12.70
C HIS A 245 -25.32 1.50 11.79
N ARG A 246 -26.17 1.26 10.79
CA ARG A 246 -26.01 0.17 9.82
C ARG A 246 -24.75 0.30 8.98
N LEU A 247 -24.44 1.52 8.52
CA LEU A 247 -23.23 1.80 7.75
C LEU A 247 -21.96 1.54 8.58
N ALA A 248 -21.98 1.93 9.86
CA ALA A 248 -20.87 1.69 10.77
C ALA A 248 -20.68 0.21 11.08
N GLU A 249 -21.74 -0.54 11.37
CA GLU A 249 -21.67 -1.96 11.71
C GLU A 249 -21.18 -2.81 10.52
N ARG A 250 -21.79 -2.60 9.36
CA ARG A 250 -21.60 -3.49 8.22
C ARG A 250 -20.42 -3.13 7.34
N PHE A 251 -20.14 -1.84 7.15
CA PHE A 251 -19.13 -1.35 6.22
C PHE A 251 -17.99 -0.56 6.89
N LYS A 252 -18.06 -0.34 8.21
CA LYS A 252 -17.10 0.52 8.93
C LYS A 252 -17.09 1.98 8.46
N ILE A 253 -18.18 2.45 7.85
CA ILE A 253 -18.32 3.83 7.40
C ILE A 253 -18.80 4.66 8.59
N LEU A 254 -17.88 5.45 9.18
CA LEU A 254 -18.14 6.25 10.37
C LEU A 254 -18.45 7.73 10.05
N HIS A 255 -18.09 8.17 8.84
CA HIS A 255 -18.32 9.55 8.40
C HIS A 255 -19.25 9.55 7.19
N SER A 256 -20.48 10.01 7.38
CA SER A 256 -21.47 10.04 6.31
C SER A 256 -22.20 11.38 6.26
N THR A 257 -22.43 11.86 5.04
CA THR A 257 -23.27 13.01 4.72
C THR A 257 -24.44 12.51 3.88
N ILE A 258 -25.67 12.64 4.41
CA ILE A 258 -26.88 12.16 3.76
C ILE A 258 -27.80 13.35 3.49
N GLN A 259 -28.18 13.50 2.22
CA GLN A 259 -29.15 14.46 1.77
C GLN A 259 -30.50 13.76 1.67
N PHE A 260 -31.47 14.16 2.49
CA PHE A 260 -32.84 13.67 2.41
C PHE A 260 -33.64 14.47 1.39
N GLU A 261 -34.40 13.76 0.56
CA GLU A 261 -35.23 14.32 -0.52
C GLU A 261 -36.60 13.64 -0.55
N CYS A 262 -37.64 14.38 -0.97
CA CYS A 262 -38.98 13.82 -1.13
C CYS A 262 -39.19 13.25 -2.53
N GLU A 263 -38.48 13.79 -3.53
CA GLU A 263 -38.52 13.40 -4.93
C GLU A 263 -37.09 13.35 -5.50
N ARG A 264 -36.90 12.56 -6.54
CA ARG A 264 -35.61 12.40 -7.17
C ARG A 264 -35.20 13.64 -7.98
N CYS A 265 -34.08 14.27 -7.64
CA CYS A 265 -33.60 15.47 -8.34
C CYS A 265 -33.03 15.20 -9.73
N VAL A 266 -32.62 13.95 -10.03
CA VAL A 266 -32.02 13.56 -11.32
C VAL A 266 -32.47 12.16 -11.72
N GLU A 267 -32.84 11.99 -12.98
CA GLU A 267 -33.46 10.74 -13.46
C GLU A 267 -32.50 9.52 -13.54
N ASN A 268 -31.16 9.70 -13.59
CA ASN A 268 -30.25 8.58 -13.84
C ASN A 268 -28.93 8.63 -13.07
N GLY A 269 -28.72 7.67 -12.17
CA GLY A 269 -27.45 7.11 -11.74
C GLY A 269 -26.47 8.07 -11.04
N ILE A 270 -25.20 7.97 -11.39
CA ILE A 270 -24.13 8.84 -10.88
C ILE A 270 -24.37 10.26 -11.44
N CYS A 271 -24.35 11.27 -10.56
CA CYS A 271 -24.49 12.67 -10.98
C CYS A 271 -23.35 13.02 -11.94
N PRO A 272 -23.61 13.25 -13.24
CA PRO A 272 -22.57 13.72 -14.13
C PRO A 272 -22.17 15.12 -13.67
N LEU A 273 -20.87 15.37 -13.62
CA LEU A 273 -20.37 16.74 -13.47
C LEU A 273 -21.03 17.60 -14.56
N PRO A 274 -21.58 18.79 -14.24
CA PRO A 274 -22.21 19.66 -15.21
C PRO A 274 -21.35 19.83 -16.45
N ALA A 275 -21.96 19.73 -17.65
CA ALA A 275 -21.25 19.78 -18.93
C ALA A 275 -20.41 21.05 -19.09
N ASP A 276 -20.82 22.13 -18.40
CA ASP A 276 -20.13 23.43 -18.43
C ASP A 276 -18.75 23.41 -17.79
N ILE A 277 -18.46 22.46 -16.89
CA ILE A 277 -17.10 22.28 -16.33
C ILE A 277 -16.12 21.70 -17.36
N LYS A 278 -16.62 20.94 -18.37
CA LYS A 278 -15.77 20.37 -19.43
C LYS A 278 -15.34 21.39 -20.46
N ASN A 279 -16.07 22.49 -20.62
CA ASN A 279 -15.78 23.52 -21.66
C ASN A 279 -14.90 24.67 -21.17
N ASN A 280 -14.58 24.74 -19.87
CA ASN A 280 -13.74 25.79 -19.27
C ASN A 280 -12.32 25.35 -18.94
N ARG A 281 -11.81 24.31 -19.60
CA ARG A 281 -10.40 23.89 -19.51
C ARG A 281 -9.68 24.05 -20.81
#